data_e76e59ee930813d4aa068e30d2d826a3
#
_entry.id   e76e59ee930813d4aa068e30d2d826a3
#
_cell.length_a   1.000
_cell.length_b   1.000
_cell.length_c   1.000
_cell.angle_alpha   90.00
_cell.angle_beta   90.00
_cell.angle_gamma   90.00
#
_symmetry.space_group_name_H-M   'P 1'
#
loop_
_entity.id
_entity.type
_entity.pdbx_description
1 polymer ?
#
loop_
_entity_poly.entity_id
_entity_poly.type
_entity_poly.pdbx_seq_one_letter_code
_entity_poly.pdbx_strand_id
1 'polypeptide(L)'
;RCGEGVVIVDAFLYAGERECLDIRVHELAGVVGFHVALECDRTFTNQPRAVVGVDAPNVLHGVVSLGEGITDPWQREAVQRNTLLLGLETCADDDIILLGDADEIPSASAVREAAALAAEGRQVALEQLLCLYYVNNVEFTQRWRGTQAVRYDMLKRLTPQGVRDRRNLTPYAVKDGG
;
A
#
# COMPACT_ATOMS: atom_id res chain seq x y z
N ARG A 1 5.60 -20.29 -4.70
CA ARG A 1 6.80 -19.84 -3.93
C ARG A 1 8.04 -20.47 -4.54
N CYS A 2 8.95 -19.69 -5.11
CA CYS A 2 10.28 -20.14 -5.55
C CYS A 2 11.37 -19.63 -4.58
N GLY A 3 11.23 -19.89 -3.24
CA GLY A 3 12.25 -19.50 -2.27
C GLY A 3 11.85 -19.83 -0.83
N GLU A 4 12.79 -20.35 -0.06
CA GLU A 4 12.67 -20.52 1.39
C GLU A 4 12.99 -19.16 2.04
N GLY A 5 11.99 -18.33 2.38
CA GLY A 5 12.20 -17.08 3.10
C GLY A 5 10.97 -16.19 3.09
N VAL A 6 10.91 -15.27 4.05
CA VAL A 6 9.89 -14.21 4.13
C VAL A 6 10.03 -13.28 2.94
N VAL A 7 8.92 -13.04 2.25
CA VAL A 7 8.85 -12.12 1.12
C VAL A 7 8.21 -10.81 1.59
N ILE A 8 8.73 -9.68 1.13
CA ILE A 8 8.09 -8.38 1.30
C ILE A 8 7.25 -8.12 0.05
N VAL A 9 5.96 -7.87 0.22
CA VAL A 9 5.01 -7.57 -0.86
C VAL A 9 4.47 -6.17 -0.66
N ASP A 10 4.40 -5.40 -1.74
CA ASP A 10 3.91 -4.04 -1.71
C ASP A 10 2.52 -3.97 -2.35
N ALA A 11 1.51 -3.59 -1.56
CA ALA A 11 0.10 -3.58 -1.96
C ALA A 11 -0.49 -2.18 -1.81
N PHE A 12 -1.02 -1.61 -2.89
CA PHE A 12 -1.51 -0.23 -2.90
C PHE A 12 -2.70 -0.02 -3.82
N LEU A 13 -3.47 1.03 -3.51
CA LEU A 13 -4.49 1.53 -4.40
C LEU A 13 -3.85 2.36 -5.52
N TYR A 14 -4.32 2.12 -6.75
CA TYR A 14 -3.82 2.77 -7.95
C TYR A 14 -4.97 3.42 -8.70
N ALA A 15 -4.76 4.64 -9.15
CA ALA A 15 -5.76 5.39 -9.90
C ALA A 15 -5.19 6.00 -11.20
N GLY A 16 -4.11 5.41 -11.74
CA GLY A 16 -3.47 5.84 -12.98
C GLY A 16 -2.29 6.79 -12.78
N GLU A 17 -1.77 6.91 -11.57
CA GLU A 17 -0.58 7.71 -11.23
C GLU A 17 0.70 7.03 -11.75
N ARG A 18 0.90 7.04 -13.07
CA ARG A 18 1.97 6.29 -13.73
C ARG A 18 3.35 6.66 -13.21
N GLU A 19 3.61 7.94 -13.01
CA GLU A 19 4.91 8.43 -12.53
C GLU A 19 5.18 7.95 -11.10
N CYS A 20 4.17 7.96 -10.23
CA CYS A 20 4.29 7.43 -8.87
C CYS A 20 4.58 5.92 -8.89
N LEU A 21 3.89 5.17 -9.77
CA LEU A 21 4.15 3.75 -9.95
C LEU A 21 5.58 3.47 -10.39
N ASP A 22 6.08 4.19 -11.39
CA ASP A 22 7.42 3.99 -11.94
C ASP A 22 8.50 4.31 -10.88
N ILE A 23 8.33 5.38 -10.11
CA ILE A 23 9.22 5.73 -8.99
C ILE A 23 9.15 4.65 -7.90
N ARG A 24 7.95 4.21 -7.52
CA ARG A 24 7.73 3.20 -6.48
C ARG A 24 8.40 1.87 -6.82
N VAL A 25 8.18 1.37 -8.02
CA VAL A 25 8.79 0.12 -8.50
C VAL A 25 10.32 0.24 -8.55
N HIS A 26 10.84 1.39 -8.98
CA HIS A 26 12.28 1.64 -9.03
C HIS A 26 12.90 1.71 -7.63
N GLU A 27 12.31 2.49 -6.73
CA GLU A 27 12.81 2.68 -5.34
C GLU A 27 12.82 1.37 -4.55
N LEU A 28 11.80 0.54 -4.75
CA LEU A 28 11.64 -0.71 -4.01
C LEU A 28 12.28 -1.92 -4.70
N ALA A 29 12.96 -1.72 -5.83
CA ALA A 29 13.68 -2.78 -6.52
C ALA A 29 14.73 -3.44 -5.61
N GLY A 30 14.72 -4.77 -5.56
CA GLY A 30 15.65 -5.55 -4.71
C GLY A 30 15.29 -5.59 -3.22
N VAL A 31 14.16 -4.99 -2.82
CA VAL A 31 13.60 -5.10 -1.45
C VAL A 31 12.26 -5.81 -1.47
N VAL A 32 11.42 -5.49 -2.45
CA VAL A 32 10.08 -6.06 -2.63
C VAL A 32 10.13 -7.18 -3.65
N GLY A 33 9.49 -8.31 -3.35
CA GLY A 33 9.41 -9.45 -4.25
C GLY A 33 8.46 -9.22 -5.41
N PHE A 34 7.30 -8.61 -5.13
CA PHE A 34 6.33 -8.17 -6.14
C PHE A 34 5.40 -7.10 -5.58
N HIS A 35 4.71 -6.41 -6.48
CA HIS A 35 3.74 -5.37 -6.19
C HIS A 35 2.33 -5.84 -6.55
N VAL A 36 1.33 -5.38 -5.78
CA VAL A 36 -0.09 -5.54 -6.06
C VAL A 36 -0.70 -4.15 -6.21
N ALA A 37 -1.00 -3.76 -7.44
CA ALA A 37 -1.66 -2.50 -7.78
C ALA A 37 -3.15 -2.75 -8.04
N LEU A 38 -4.04 -2.20 -7.22
CA LEU A 38 -5.48 -2.39 -7.38
C LEU A 38 -6.15 -1.12 -7.88
N GLU A 39 -6.71 -1.21 -9.08
CA GLU A 39 -7.44 -0.13 -9.73
C GLU A 39 -8.95 -0.32 -9.58
N CYS A 40 -9.69 0.79 -9.50
CA CYS A 40 -11.15 0.80 -9.47
C CYS A 40 -11.69 1.44 -10.76
N ASP A 41 -12.81 0.92 -11.28
CA ASP A 41 -13.53 1.47 -12.42
C ASP A 41 -14.35 2.74 -12.10
N ARG A 42 -14.25 3.23 -10.85
CA ARG A 42 -14.92 4.43 -10.38
C ARG A 42 -13.97 5.36 -9.62
N THR A 43 -14.23 6.66 -9.72
CA THR A 43 -13.55 7.67 -8.94
C THR A 43 -14.05 7.68 -7.49
N PHE A 44 -13.32 8.38 -6.60
CA PHE A 44 -13.76 8.62 -5.22
C PHE A 44 -15.18 9.26 -5.16
N THR A 45 -15.53 10.09 -6.12
CA THR A 45 -16.86 10.73 -6.24
C THR A 45 -17.88 9.89 -6.99
N ASN A 46 -17.62 8.59 -7.20
CA ASN A 46 -18.52 7.63 -7.86
C ASN A 46 -18.76 7.87 -9.37
N GLN A 47 -17.89 8.62 -10.03
CA GLN A 47 -17.97 8.76 -11.48
C GLN A 47 -17.28 7.55 -12.15
N PRO A 48 -17.86 7.03 -13.26
CA PRO A 48 -17.16 6.02 -14.05
C PRO A 48 -15.80 6.54 -14.54
N ARG A 49 -14.78 5.69 -14.50
CA ARG A 49 -13.48 5.99 -15.08
C ARG A 49 -12.94 4.81 -15.88
N ALA A 50 -12.19 5.12 -16.92
CA ALA A 50 -11.49 4.11 -17.67
C ALA A 50 -10.34 3.52 -16.81
N VAL A 51 -10.21 2.19 -16.87
CA VAL A 51 -9.07 1.48 -16.29
C VAL A 51 -7.87 1.72 -17.20
N VAL A 52 -6.76 2.16 -16.61
CA VAL A 52 -5.54 2.48 -17.37
C VAL A 52 -4.68 1.23 -17.56
N GLY A 53 -4.70 0.32 -16.60
CA GLY A 53 -3.84 -0.84 -16.59
C GLY A 53 -2.41 -0.56 -16.16
N VAL A 54 -1.67 -1.61 -15.90
CA VAL A 54 -0.26 -1.54 -15.53
C VAL A 54 0.52 -2.57 -16.36
N ASP A 55 1.53 -2.08 -17.07
CA ASP A 55 2.55 -2.91 -17.73
C ASP A 55 3.90 -2.56 -17.11
N ALA A 56 4.24 -3.25 -16.03
CA ALA A 56 5.48 -3.07 -15.31
C ALA A 56 5.96 -4.42 -14.74
N PRO A 57 7.28 -4.67 -14.67
CA PRO A 57 7.81 -5.91 -14.15
C PRO A 57 7.44 -6.11 -12.67
N ASN A 58 7.13 -7.34 -12.31
CA ASN A 58 6.77 -7.74 -10.95
C ASN A 58 5.55 -7.00 -10.35
N VAL A 59 4.67 -6.43 -11.18
CA VAL A 59 3.42 -5.81 -10.75
C VAL A 59 2.24 -6.69 -11.14
N LEU A 60 1.53 -7.20 -10.14
CA LEU A 60 0.22 -7.81 -10.32
C LEU A 60 -0.83 -6.69 -10.33
N HIS A 61 -1.43 -6.44 -11.48
CA HIS A 61 -2.51 -5.46 -11.61
C HIS A 61 -3.86 -6.14 -11.47
N GLY A 62 -4.66 -5.67 -10.53
CA GLY A 62 -6.04 -6.07 -10.34
C GLY A 62 -7.01 -4.92 -10.61
N VAL A 63 -8.23 -5.26 -11.03
CA VAL A 63 -9.32 -4.29 -11.22
C VAL A 63 -10.51 -4.71 -10.37
N VAL A 64 -11.04 -3.77 -9.60
CA VAL A 64 -12.29 -3.97 -8.88
C VAL A 64 -13.39 -3.12 -9.51
N SER A 65 -14.53 -3.75 -9.79
CA SER A 65 -15.74 -3.04 -10.23
C SER A 65 -16.68 -2.87 -9.04
N LEU A 66 -16.88 -1.63 -8.66
CA LEU A 66 -17.68 -1.29 -7.48
C LEU A 66 -19.04 -0.77 -7.89
N GLY A 67 -19.87 -1.25 -8.55
CA GLY A 67 -21.25 -0.83 -8.92
C GLY A 67 -21.75 0.51 -8.32
N GLU A 68 -22.88 0.99 -8.76
CA GLU A 68 -23.43 2.28 -8.34
C GLU A 68 -23.98 2.31 -6.89
N GLY A 69 -24.19 1.13 -6.31
CA GLY A 69 -24.89 1.00 -5.02
C GLY A 69 -24.13 1.53 -3.81
N ILE A 70 -22.81 1.69 -3.88
CA ILE A 70 -22.01 2.24 -2.78
C ILE A 70 -21.88 3.75 -2.99
N THR A 71 -22.74 4.51 -2.33
CA THR A 71 -22.80 5.97 -2.48
C THR A 71 -21.81 6.73 -1.60
N ASP A 72 -21.46 6.17 -0.41
CA ASP A 72 -20.46 6.75 0.48
C ASP A 72 -19.05 6.56 -0.10
N PRO A 73 -18.29 7.66 -0.36
CA PRO A 73 -16.92 7.59 -0.89
C PRO A 73 -15.97 6.79 0.00
N TRP A 74 -16.04 6.96 1.31
CA TRP A 74 -15.16 6.28 2.26
C TRP A 74 -15.45 4.78 2.33
N GLN A 75 -16.74 4.41 2.25
CA GLN A 75 -17.12 3.00 2.20
C GLN A 75 -16.62 2.35 0.90
N ARG A 76 -16.67 3.09 -0.22
CA ARG A 76 -16.17 2.61 -1.50
C ARG A 76 -14.66 2.38 -1.46
N GLU A 77 -13.91 3.34 -0.93
CA GLU A 77 -12.46 3.21 -0.74
C GLU A 77 -12.12 2.03 0.17
N ALA A 78 -12.87 1.85 1.27
CA ALA A 78 -12.68 0.72 2.18
C ALA A 78 -12.91 -0.63 1.49
N VAL A 79 -13.93 -0.76 0.65
CA VAL A 79 -14.19 -1.98 -0.13
C VAL A 79 -13.05 -2.20 -1.14
N GLN A 80 -12.64 -1.17 -1.85
CA GLN A 80 -11.50 -1.25 -2.78
C GLN A 80 -10.25 -1.72 -2.04
N ARG A 81 -9.88 -1.07 -0.92
CA ARG A 81 -8.69 -1.42 -0.15
C ARG A 81 -8.73 -2.85 0.38
N ASN A 82 -9.88 -3.30 0.88
CA ASN A 82 -10.03 -4.67 1.35
C ASN A 82 -9.91 -5.71 0.23
N THR A 83 -10.24 -5.34 -1.01
CA THR A 83 -10.08 -6.22 -2.19
C THR A 83 -8.61 -6.51 -2.51
N LEU A 84 -7.64 -5.73 -1.99
CA LEU A 84 -6.20 -6.05 -2.10
C LEU A 84 -5.87 -7.47 -1.61
N LEU A 85 -6.63 -8.02 -0.66
CA LEU A 85 -6.43 -9.39 -0.17
C LEU A 85 -6.50 -10.45 -1.28
N LEU A 86 -7.28 -10.23 -2.34
CA LEU A 86 -7.35 -11.16 -3.47
C LEU A 86 -6.02 -11.25 -4.25
N GLY A 87 -5.29 -10.14 -4.34
CA GLY A 87 -3.95 -10.12 -4.95
C GLY A 87 -2.86 -10.72 -4.07
N LEU A 88 -3.16 -11.01 -2.81
CA LEU A 88 -2.22 -11.50 -1.81
C LEU A 88 -2.44 -12.99 -1.45
N GLU A 89 -3.35 -13.69 -2.10
CA GLU A 89 -3.72 -15.09 -1.77
C GLU A 89 -2.54 -16.07 -1.83
N THR A 90 -1.50 -15.77 -2.60
CA THR A 90 -0.30 -16.61 -2.70
C THR A 90 0.73 -16.33 -1.61
N CYS A 91 0.52 -15.31 -0.78
CA CYS A 91 1.41 -14.96 0.32
C CYS A 91 1.30 -15.98 1.47
N ALA A 92 2.41 -16.23 2.14
CA ALA A 92 2.43 -17.00 3.37
C ALA A 92 2.14 -16.10 4.59
N ASP A 93 1.70 -16.70 5.67
CA ASP A 93 1.28 -15.99 6.90
C ASP A 93 2.37 -15.10 7.50
N ASP A 94 3.63 -15.45 7.29
CA ASP A 94 4.80 -14.72 7.77
C ASP A 94 5.36 -13.70 6.75
N ASP A 95 4.84 -13.65 5.52
CA ASP A 95 5.21 -12.60 4.57
C ASP A 95 4.82 -11.21 5.08
N ILE A 96 5.62 -10.22 4.72
CA ILE A 96 5.41 -8.84 5.15
C ILE A 96 4.71 -8.08 4.03
N ILE A 97 3.59 -7.46 4.37
CA ILE A 97 2.82 -6.65 3.44
C ILE A 97 3.03 -5.18 3.77
N LEU A 98 3.51 -4.43 2.79
CA LEU A 98 3.43 -2.97 2.78
C LEU A 98 2.06 -2.59 2.25
N LEU A 99 1.36 -1.73 2.95
CA LEU A 99 0.01 -1.28 2.58
C LEU A 99 -0.01 0.25 2.53
N GLY A 100 -0.34 0.82 1.37
CA GLY A 100 -0.40 2.28 1.19
C GLY A 100 -1.26 2.69 0.00
N ASP A 101 -1.14 3.96 -0.38
CA ASP A 101 -1.66 4.51 -1.62
C ASP A 101 -0.50 4.70 -2.62
N ALA A 102 -0.75 4.84 -3.92
CA ALA A 102 0.30 4.84 -4.95
C ALA A 102 1.37 5.92 -4.75
N ASP A 103 0.98 7.06 -4.20
CA ASP A 103 1.83 8.23 -3.92
C ASP A 103 2.54 8.17 -2.55
N GLU A 104 2.23 7.20 -1.72
CA GLU A 104 2.88 6.98 -0.42
C GLU A 104 4.12 6.07 -0.59
N ILE A 105 5.16 6.58 -1.25
CA ILE A 105 6.34 5.81 -1.65
C ILE A 105 7.35 5.75 -0.49
N PRO A 106 7.59 4.57 0.11
CA PRO A 106 8.58 4.44 1.17
C PRO A 106 10.00 4.29 0.60
N SER A 107 11.01 4.71 1.38
CA SER A 107 12.39 4.44 1.02
C SER A 107 12.75 2.95 1.25
N ALA A 108 13.61 2.40 0.39
CA ALA A 108 14.05 1.01 0.49
C ALA A 108 14.70 0.66 1.86
N SER A 109 15.42 1.61 2.47
CA SER A 109 16.01 1.44 3.80
C SER A 109 14.97 1.35 4.90
N ALA A 110 13.96 2.23 4.88
CA ALA A 110 12.87 2.23 5.85
C ALA A 110 12.01 0.97 5.74
N VAL A 111 11.82 0.46 4.51
CA VAL A 111 11.11 -0.80 4.31
C VAL A 111 11.82 -1.97 4.98
N ARG A 112 13.15 -2.08 4.87
CA ARG A 112 13.90 -3.15 5.54
C ARG A 112 13.77 -3.08 7.06
N GLU A 113 13.86 -1.88 7.65
CA GLU A 113 13.68 -1.66 9.08
C GLU A 113 12.25 -2.00 9.52
N ALA A 114 11.25 -1.50 8.81
CA ALA A 114 9.85 -1.76 9.12
C ALA A 114 9.51 -3.26 8.98
N ALA A 115 10.05 -3.95 7.98
CA ALA A 115 9.85 -5.37 7.79
C ALA A 115 10.42 -6.20 8.95
N ALA A 116 11.60 -5.85 9.46
CA ALA A 116 12.18 -6.53 10.62
C ALA A 116 11.28 -6.39 11.86
N LEU A 117 10.74 -5.20 12.12
CA LEU A 117 9.82 -4.96 13.24
C LEU A 117 8.46 -5.65 13.01
N ALA A 118 7.96 -5.67 11.77
CA ALA A 118 6.70 -6.31 11.44
C ALA A 118 6.78 -7.83 11.57
N ALA A 119 7.93 -8.44 11.29
CA ALA A 119 8.15 -9.88 11.48
C ALA A 119 7.94 -10.33 12.94
N GLU A 120 8.11 -9.42 13.91
CA GLU A 120 7.82 -9.67 15.32
C GLU A 120 6.31 -9.59 15.64
N GLY A 121 5.43 -9.48 14.65
CA GLY A 121 3.98 -9.39 14.81
C GLY A 121 3.48 -7.98 15.17
N ARG A 122 4.16 -6.94 14.75
CA ARG A 122 3.78 -5.53 14.97
C ARG A 122 3.18 -4.92 13.72
N GLN A 123 2.25 -4.00 13.88
CA GLN A 123 1.94 -3.03 12.83
C GLN A 123 2.92 -1.88 12.94
N VAL A 124 3.61 -1.55 11.86
CA VAL A 124 4.65 -0.52 11.81
C VAL A 124 4.26 0.55 10.79
N ALA A 125 4.20 1.80 11.22
CA ALA A 125 3.98 2.93 10.31
C ALA A 125 5.32 3.44 9.76
N LEU A 126 5.34 3.82 8.49
CA LEU A 126 6.45 4.56 7.91
C LEU A 126 6.10 6.05 7.91
N GLU A 127 6.88 6.86 8.62
CA GLU A 127 6.67 8.30 8.71
C GLU A 127 7.32 8.98 7.51
N GLN A 128 6.50 9.44 6.59
CA GLN A 128 6.89 10.02 5.31
C GLN A 128 6.75 11.54 5.30
N LEU A 129 7.39 12.21 4.35
CA LEU A 129 7.16 13.62 4.08
C LEU A 129 5.77 13.81 3.46
N LEU A 130 5.02 14.79 3.95
CA LEU A 130 3.76 15.18 3.34
C LEU A 130 4.01 16.28 2.31
N CYS A 131 3.87 15.95 1.04
CA CYS A 131 3.94 16.92 -0.06
C CYS A 131 2.53 17.31 -0.50
N LEU A 132 2.26 18.62 -0.60
CA LEU A 132 0.96 19.15 -0.98
C LEU A 132 1.02 19.66 -2.42
N TYR A 133 0.32 19.02 -3.34
CA TYR A 133 0.21 19.35 -4.78
C TYR A 133 1.49 19.16 -5.59
N TYR A 134 2.65 19.55 -5.04
CA TYR A 134 3.96 19.45 -5.71
C TYR A 134 4.99 18.87 -4.74
N VAL A 135 5.94 18.09 -5.25
CA VAL A 135 7.00 17.43 -4.46
C VAL A 135 7.93 18.39 -3.72
N ASN A 136 8.00 19.64 -4.15
CA ASN A 136 8.78 20.69 -3.50
C ASN A 136 7.97 21.52 -2.49
N ASN A 137 6.69 21.25 -2.33
CA ASN A 137 5.83 21.91 -1.32
C ASN A 137 5.62 20.97 -0.12
N VAL A 138 6.64 20.88 0.72
CA VAL A 138 6.68 19.96 1.85
C VAL A 138 6.06 20.60 3.09
N GLU A 139 5.13 19.89 3.72
CA GLU A 139 4.60 20.24 5.05
C GLU A 139 5.54 19.69 6.13
N PHE A 140 6.28 20.58 6.80
CA PHE A 140 7.29 20.22 7.79
C PHE A 140 6.74 20.04 9.21
N THR A 141 5.53 20.51 9.49
CA THR A 141 4.94 20.47 10.84
C THR A 141 4.29 19.11 11.14
N GLN A 142 3.99 18.32 10.11
CA GLN A 142 3.35 17.03 10.25
C GLN A 142 4.13 15.95 9.52
N ARG A 143 4.21 14.78 10.12
CA ARG A 143 4.69 13.57 9.46
C ARG A 143 3.48 12.73 9.06
N TRP A 144 3.50 12.26 7.83
CA TRP A 144 2.45 11.42 7.30
C TRP A 144 2.76 9.95 7.56
N ARG A 145 1.87 9.25 8.25
CA ARG A 145 1.97 7.81 8.48
C ARG A 145 1.21 7.06 7.40
N GLY A 146 1.69 7.17 6.17
CA GLY A 146 1.06 6.61 4.99
C GLY A 146 1.18 5.10 4.93
N THR A 147 2.30 4.63 4.40
CA THR A 147 2.57 3.20 4.25
C THR A 147 2.67 2.50 5.61
N GLN A 148 2.03 1.33 5.71
CA GLN A 148 2.06 0.46 6.89
C GLN A 148 2.72 -0.86 6.53
N ALA A 149 3.56 -1.41 7.42
CA ALA A 149 4.12 -2.75 7.29
C ALA A 149 3.49 -3.67 8.33
N VAL A 150 2.98 -4.82 7.90
CA VAL A 150 2.38 -5.85 8.77
C VAL A 150 2.66 -7.24 8.21
N ARG A 151 2.62 -8.25 9.08
CA ARG A 151 2.58 -9.64 8.62
C ARG A 151 1.24 -9.94 7.93
N TYR A 152 1.27 -10.83 6.94
CA TYR A 152 0.07 -11.20 6.20
C TYR A 152 -1.02 -11.83 7.09
N ASP A 153 -0.65 -12.68 8.07
CA ASP A 153 -1.61 -13.23 9.02
C ASP A 153 -2.32 -12.15 9.84
N MET A 154 -1.62 -11.07 10.22
CA MET A 154 -2.21 -9.91 10.88
C MET A 154 -3.12 -9.13 9.94
N LEU A 155 -2.69 -8.91 8.70
CA LEU A 155 -3.49 -8.22 7.68
C LEU A 155 -4.84 -8.91 7.44
N LYS A 156 -4.84 -10.25 7.36
CA LYS A 156 -6.08 -11.03 7.21
C LYS A 156 -7.05 -10.85 8.38
N ARG A 157 -6.54 -10.73 9.61
CA ARG A 157 -7.37 -10.52 10.81
C ARG A 157 -7.90 -9.09 10.94
N LEU A 158 -7.08 -8.10 10.62
CA LEU A 158 -7.42 -6.68 10.78
C LEU A 158 -8.13 -6.09 9.56
N THR A 159 -8.03 -6.72 8.43
CA THR A 159 -8.33 -6.23 7.08
C THR A 159 -7.44 -5.07 6.62
N PRO A 160 -7.21 -4.87 5.32
CA PRO A 160 -6.43 -3.74 4.82
C PRO A 160 -6.96 -2.38 5.29
N GLN A 161 -8.26 -2.16 5.26
CA GLN A 161 -8.84 -0.92 5.78
C GLN A 161 -8.63 -0.77 7.28
N GLY A 162 -8.79 -1.84 8.06
CA GLY A 162 -8.56 -1.81 9.49
C GLY A 162 -7.11 -1.49 9.88
N VAL A 163 -6.13 -1.94 9.09
CA VAL A 163 -4.72 -1.54 9.24
C VAL A 163 -4.56 -0.04 8.95
N ARG A 164 -5.20 0.47 7.88
CA ARG A 164 -5.16 1.89 7.51
C ARG A 164 -5.76 2.77 8.61
N ASP A 165 -6.89 2.39 9.17
CA ASP A 165 -7.58 3.15 10.22
C ASP A 165 -6.73 3.26 11.50
N ARG A 166 -5.89 2.27 11.75
CA ARG A 166 -5.00 2.20 12.92
C ARG A 166 -3.66 2.88 12.73
N ARG A 167 -3.34 3.47 11.57
CA ARG A 167 -2.02 4.03 11.25
C ARG A 167 -1.47 4.99 12.29
N ASN A 168 -2.34 5.78 12.92
CA ASN A 168 -1.96 6.75 13.95
C ASN A 168 -1.99 6.18 15.39
N LEU A 169 -2.49 4.96 15.57
CA LEU A 169 -2.61 4.29 16.87
C LEU A 169 -1.42 3.37 17.16
N THR A 170 -0.68 2.93 16.13
CA THR A 170 0.49 2.10 16.35
C THR A 170 1.60 2.88 17.03
N PRO A 171 2.21 2.32 18.11
CA PRO A 171 3.36 2.95 18.76
C PRO A 171 4.66 2.77 17.96
N TYR A 172 4.66 1.89 16.96
CA TYR A 172 5.85 1.57 16.16
C TYR A 172 5.84 2.39 14.88
N ALA A 173 6.89 3.19 14.69
CA ALA A 173 7.07 3.99 13.50
C ALA A 173 8.55 4.04 13.12
N VAL A 174 8.82 3.88 11.82
CA VAL A 174 10.12 4.13 11.22
C VAL A 174 10.12 5.57 10.71
N LYS A 175 11.08 6.36 11.19
CA LYS A 175 11.24 7.76 10.77
C LYS A 175 11.94 7.83 9.42
N ASP A 176 11.71 8.95 8.72
CA ASP A 176 12.27 9.19 7.39
C ASP A 176 11.95 8.05 6.41
N GLY A 177 10.69 7.63 6.47
CA GLY A 177 10.14 6.50 5.71
C GLY A 177 9.93 6.74 4.23
N GLY A 178 10.15 7.97 3.74
CA GLY A 178 9.97 8.34 2.33
C GLY A 178 9.63 9.81 2.15
#